data_b5ff996c946aea5ecd0b47e89e02c00b
#
_entry.id   b5ff996c946aea5ecd0b47e89e02c00b
#
_cell.length_a   1.000
_cell.length_b   1.000
_cell.length_c   1.000
_cell.angle_alpha   90.00
_cell.angle_beta   90.00
_cell.angle_gamma   90.00
#
_symmetry.space_group_name_H-M   'P 1'
#
loop_
_entity.id
_entity.type
_entity.pdbx_description
1 polymer ?
#
loop_
_entity_poly.entity_id
_entity_poly.type
_entity_poly.pdbx_seq_one_letter_code
_entity_poly.pdbx_strand_id
1 'polypeptide(L)'
;MKPPKNAGKAPSMQWYPADWRKDTAVQMLSFHDRGVWFELINIMHESSERGVLIINGAPMPEDALSRLLGLDKQTFNQTLSNLLTYGVAKQRGEDGAIYCKRMVDD
;
A
#
# COMPACT_ATOMS: atom_id res chain seq x y z
N MET A 1 27.97 12.29 12.15
CA MET A 1 26.77 11.52 12.53
C MET A 1 26.63 10.30 11.66
N LYS A 2 26.27 9.19 12.29
CA LYS A 2 26.15 7.94 11.57
C LYS A 2 24.86 7.95 10.73
N PRO A 3 24.91 7.57 9.43
CA PRO A 3 23.69 7.51 8.64
C PRO A 3 22.76 6.41 9.16
N PRO A 4 21.45 6.54 8.96
CA PRO A 4 20.51 5.52 9.38
C PRO A 4 20.75 4.21 8.64
N LYS A 5 20.34 3.08 9.24
CA LYS A 5 20.50 1.76 8.64
C LYS A 5 19.86 1.65 7.27
N ASN A 6 18.77 2.38 7.06
CA ASN A 6 18.02 2.40 5.82
C ASN A 6 18.34 3.63 5.00
N ALA A 7 19.60 4.00 4.92
CA ALA A 7 20.02 5.13 4.09
C ALA A 7 19.43 4.97 2.68
N GLY A 8 18.83 6.04 2.14
CA GLY A 8 18.11 5.99 0.88
C GLY A 8 16.61 5.79 1.05
N LYS A 9 16.16 5.37 2.24
CA LYS A 9 14.74 5.31 2.59
C LYS A 9 14.46 6.34 3.66
N ALA A 10 13.38 7.06 3.54
CA ALA A 10 12.97 7.98 4.61
C ALA A 10 12.61 7.17 5.85
N PRO A 11 13.11 7.53 7.04
CA PRO A 11 12.74 6.84 8.28
C PRO A 11 11.30 7.10 8.68
N SER A 12 10.69 8.14 8.14
CA SER A 12 9.31 8.48 8.39
C SER A 12 8.64 8.82 7.06
N MET A 13 7.32 8.75 7.08
CA MET A 13 6.49 9.07 5.92
C MET A 13 5.73 10.35 6.22
N GLN A 14 5.75 11.29 5.27
CA GLN A 14 4.94 12.50 5.41
C GLN A 14 3.47 12.15 5.23
N TRP A 15 2.64 12.67 6.10
CA TRP A 15 1.22 12.44 6.07
C TRP A 15 0.48 13.76 5.96
N TYR A 16 -0.40 13.85 4.97
CA TYR A 16 -1.18 15.05 4.70
C TYR A 16 -2.67 14.76 4.95
N PRO A 17 -3.17 15.01 6.17
CA PRO A 17 -4.57 14.69 6.49
C PRO A 17 -5.58 15.31 5.53
N ALA A 18 -5.35 16.52 5.06
CA ALA A 18 -6.26 17.17 4.13
C ALA A 18 -6.36 16.42 2.82
N ASP A 19 -5.25 15.88 2.33
CA ASP A 19 -5.26 15.09 1.09
C ASP A 19 -6.07 13.81 1.25
N TRP A 20 -5.91 13.14 2.38
CA TRP A 20 -6.68 11.94 2.70
C TRP A 20 -8.18 12.26 2.76
N ARG A 21 -8.54 13.33 3.47
CA ARG A 21 -9.94 13.70 3.65
C ARG A 21 -10.60 14.17 2.36
N LYS A 22 -9.83 14.72 1.43
CA LYS A 22 -10.34 15.20 0.13
C LYS A 22 -10.36 14.14 -0.94
N ASP A 23 -9.70 13.00 -0.72
CA ASP A 23 -9.66 11.92 -1.70
C ASP A 23 -10.99 11.21 -1.71
N THR A 24 -11.81 11.51 -2.70
CA THR A 24 -13.16 10.98 -2.80
C THR A 24 -13.17 9.44 -2.85
N ALA A 25 -12.23 8.86 -3.58
CA ALA A 25 -12.15 7.41 -3.72
C ALA A 25 -11.89 6.76 -2.36
N VAL A 26 -10.93 7.30 -1.59
CA VAL A 26 -10.63 6.80 -0.24
C VAL A 26 -11.86 6.97 0.67
N GLN A 27 -12.53 8.11 0.59
CA GLN A 27 -13.67 8.39 1.46
C GLN A 27 -14.89 7.52 1.14
N MET A 28 -14.97 6.95 -0.05
CA MET A 28 -16.02 6.01 -0.42
C MET A 28 -15.78 4.61 0.14
N LEU A 29 -14.58 4.30 0.59
CA LEU A 29 -14.28 3.01 1.18
C LEU A 29 -14.91 2.88 2.56
N SER A 30 -15.21 1.64 2.97
CA SER A 30 -15.57 1.36 4.35
C SER A 30 -14.39 1.68 5.27
N PHE A 31 -14.63 1.85 6.56
CA PHE A 31 -13.53 2.04 7.51
C PHE A 31 -12.59 0.83 7.53
N HIS A 32 -13.14 -0.37 7.38
CA HIS A 32 -12.32 -1.58 7.27
C HIS A 32 -11.34 -1.46 6.10
N ASP A 33 -11.84 -1.12 4.92
CA ASP A 33 -11.01 -1.03 3.72
C ASP A 33 -10.01 0.12 3.81
N ARG A 34 -10.40 1.26 4.40
CA ARG A 34 -9.47 2.36 4.66
C ARG A 34 -8.33 1.93 5.57
N GLY A 35 -8.66 1.17 6.63
CA GLY A 35 -7.65 0.67 7.55
C GLY A 35 -6.67 -0.28 6.86
N VAL A 36 -7.19 -1.19 6.06
CA VAL A 36 -6.35 -2.10 5.28
C VAL A 36 -5.45 -1.32 4.33
N TRP A 37 -6.01 -0.33 3.63
CA TRP A 37 -5.23 0.51 2.72
C TRP A 37 -4.11 1.24 3.45
N PHE A 38 -4.41 1.80 4.62
CA PHE A 38 -3.39 2.48 5.42
C PHE A 38 -2.26 1.53 5.81
N GLU A 39 -2.59 0.31 6.21
CA GLU A 39 -1.58 -0.70 6.53
C GLU A 39 -0.75 -1.07 5.30
N LEU A 40 -1.38 -1.19 4.14
CA LEU A 40 -0.66 -1.45 2.90
C LEU A 40 0.29 -0.31 2.55
N ILE A 41 -0.11 0.94 2.79
CA ILE A 41 0.77 2.10 2.59
C ILE A 41 2.02 1.99 3.47
N ASN A 42 1.86 1.56 4.71
CA ASN A 42 3.00 1.37 5.61
C ASN A 42 3.95 0.29 5.08
N ILE A 43 3.40 -0.82 4.57
CA ILE A 43 4.22 -1.88 3.97
C ILE A 43 4.95 -1.35 2.73
N MET A 44 4.26 -0.57 1.90
CA MET A 44 4.83 0.04 0.70
C MET A 44 5.97 0.99 1.04
N HIS A 45 5.88 1.70 2.17
CA HIS A 45 6.93 2.61 2.60
C HIS A 45 8.21 1.84 2.95
N GLU A 46 8.07 0.65 3.54
CA GLU A 46 9.19 -0.19 3.93
C GLU A 46 9.68 -1.10 2.81
N SER A 47 8.98 -1.11 1.68
CA SER A 47 9.31 -1.97 0.54
C SER A 47 10.65 -1.56 -0.09
N SER A 48 11.34 -2.52 -0.69
CA SER A 48 12.56 -2.26 -1.45
C SER A 48 12.31 -1.33 -2.64
N GLU A 49 11.08 -1.30 -3.13
CA GLU A 49 10.65 -0.35 -4.13
C GLU A 49 9.51 0.47 -3.52
N ARG A 50 9.83 1.67 -3.06
CA ARG A 50 8.88 2.50 -2.30
C ARG A 50 7.58 2.72 -3.08
N GLY A 51 6.47 2.50 -2.41
CA GLY A 51 5.15 2.67 -3.00
C GLY A 51 4.61 1.45 -3.71
N VAL A 52 5.38 0.36 -3.78
CA VAL A 52 4.99 -0.86 -4.48
C VAL A 52 5.10 -2.05 -3.52
N LEU A 53 4.13 -2.95 -3.57
CA LEU A 53 4.16 -4.17 -2.72
C LEU A 53 5.08 -5.21 -3.36
N ILE A 54 6.35 -5.13 -3.00
CA ILE A 54 7.41 -5.97 -3.54
C ILE A 54 8.11 -6.69 -2.38
N ILE A 55 8.44 -7.96 -2.56
CA ILE A 55 9.29 -8.72 -1.65
C ILE A 55 10.28 -9.52 -2.49
N ASN A 56 11.57 -9.42 -2.16
CA ASN A 56 12.63 -10.14 -2.86
C ASN A 56 12.59 -9.92 -4.39
N GLY A 57 12.29 -8.69 -4.80
CA GLY A 57 12.27 -8.32 -6.21
C GLY A 57 11.05 -8.76 -6.98
N ALA A 58 10.04 -9.32 -6.31
CA ALA A 58 8.83 -9.82 -6.96
C ALA A 58 7.59 -9.29 -6.24
N PRO A 59 6.43 -9.23 -6.94
CA PRO A 59 5.19 -8.81 -6.28
C PRO A 59 4.88 -9.69 -5.08
N MET A 60 4.41 -9.07 -4.00
CA MET A 60 4.01 -9.81 -2.81
C MET A 60 2.74 -10.62 -3.11
N PRO A 61 2.73 -11.94 -2.83
CA PRO A 61 1.53 -12.75 -3.02
C PRO A 61 0.40 -12.33 -2.10
N GLU A 62 -0.83 -12.50 -2.54
CA GLU A 62 -2.00 -12.18 -1.72
C GLU A 62 -2.00 -12.97 -0.41
N ASP A 63 -1.56 -14.23 -0.44
CA ASP A 63 -1.45 -15.03 0.77
C ASP A 63 -0.51 -14.40 1.80
N ALA A 64 0.62 -13.89 1.34
CA ALA A 64 1.58 -13.23 2.25
C ALA A 64 1.00 -11.97 2.82
N LEU A 65 0.32 -11.16 2.00
CA LEU A 65 -0.31 -9.92 2.44
C LEU A 65 -1.42 -10.18 3.45
N SER A 66 -2.28 -11.16 3.18
CA SER A 66 -3.36 -11.48 4.10
C SER A 66 -2.83 -11.93 5.46
N ARG A 67 -1.75 -12.72 5.48
CA ARG A 67 -1.11 -13.16 6.71
C ARG A 67 -0.51 -11.99 7.49
N LEU A 68 0.18 -11.09 6.79
CA LEU A 68 0.77 -9.91 7.42
C LEU A 68 -0.30 -9.04 8.08
N LEU A 69 -1.46 -8.94 7.46
CA LEU A 69 -2.54 -8.11 7.96
C LEU A 69 -3.43 -8.84 8.98
N GLY A 70 -3.23 -10.14 9.15
CA GLY A 70 -4.06 -10.94 10.05
C GLY A 70 -5.48 -11.13 9.54
N LEU A 71 -5.67 -11.08 8.22
CA LEU A 71 -6.97 -11.25 7.60
C LEU A 71 -7.05 -12.63 6.92
N ASP A 72 -8.25 -13.20 6.86
CA ASP A 72 -8.42 -14.37 6.02
C ASP A 72 -8.36 -13.96 4.55
N LYS A 73 -8.04 -14.93 3.70
CA LYS A 73 -7.79 -14.67 2.28
C LYS A 73 -9.02 -14.09 1.58
N GLN A 74 -10.21 -14.58 1.92
CA GLN A 74 -11.44 -14.11 1.28
C GLN A 74 -11.72 -12.64 1.62
N THR A 75 -11.57 -12.28 2.89
CA THR A 75 -11.75 -10.90 3.33
C THR A 75 -10.74 -9.99 2.66
N PHE A 76 -9.47 -10.39 2.62
CA PHE A 76 -8.44 -9.59 1.98
C PHE A 76 -8.70 -9.42 0.48
N ASN A 77 -9.08 -10.51 -0.21
CA ASN A 77 -9.37 -10.44 -1.64
C ASN A 77 -10.51 -9.48 -1.95
N GLN A 78 -11.55 -9.48 -1.10
CA GLN A 78 -12.67 -8.56 -1.29
C GLN A 78 -12.22 -7.11 -1.10
N THR A 79 -11.43 -6.85 -0.06
CA THR A 79 -10.91 -5.50 0.18
C THR A 79 -10.01 -5.05 -0.97
N LEU A 80 -9.10 -5.92 -1.41
CA LEU A 80 -8.21 -5.58 -2.52
C LEU A 80 -8.99 -5.27 -3.79
N SER A 81 -10.03 -6.06 -4.07
CA SER A 81 -10.92 -5.81 -5.21
C SER A 81 -11.55 -4.42 -5.12
N ASN A 82 -12.03 -4.04 -3.93
CA ASN A 82 -12.62 -2.71 -3.71
C ASN A 82 -11.59 -1.61 -3.95
N LEU A 83 -10.38 -1.77 -3.42
CA LEU A 83 -9.31 -0.78 -3.59
C LEU A 83 -8.97 -0.57 -5.07
N LEU A 84 -8.89 -1.66 -5.82
CA LEU A 84 -8.59 -1.58 -7.25
C LEU A 84 -9.77 -1.00 -8.04
N THR A 85 -10.99 -1.41 -7.71
CA THR A 85 -12.20 -0.95 -8.40
C THR A 85 -12.38 0.56 -8.25
N TYR A 86 -12.16 1.10 -7.05
CA TYR A 86 -12.29 2.54 -6.82
C TYR A 86 -11.05 3.32 -7.23
N GLY A 87 -10.00 2.64 -7.69
CA GLY A 87 -8.80 3.31 -8.15
C GLY A 87 -7.91 3.82 -7.02
N VAL A 88 -8.15 3.40 -5.79
CA VAL A 88 -7.32 3.75 -4.63
C VAL A 88 -5.97 3.06 -4.75
N ALA A 89 -5.97 1.76 -5.03
CA ALA A 89 -4.77 1.01 -5.36
C ALA A 89 -4.69 0.83 -6.86
N LYS A 90 -3.47 0.72 -7.37
CA LYS A 90 -3.21 0.46 -8.77
C LYS A 90 -2.45 -0.86 -8.90
N GLN A 91 -2.52 -1.43 -10.08
CA GLN A 91 -1.80 -2.66 -10.39
C GLN A 91 -1.02 -2.44 -11.67
N ARG A 92 0.28 -2.65 -11.64
CA ARG A 92 1.08 -2.40 -12.83
C ARG A 92 1.04 -3.61 -13.77
N GLY A 93 1.10 -3.33 -15.08
CA GLY A 93 0.89 -4.35 -16.09
C GLY A 93 2.06 -5.32 -16.25
N GLU A 94 3.28 -4.86 -15.99
CA GLU A 94 4.48 -5.65 -16.26
C GLU A 94 4.64 -6.85 -15.36
N ASP A 95 4.24 -6.74 -14.08
CA ASP A 95 4.39 -7.85 -13.13
C ASP A 95 3.17 -8.05 -12.22
N GLY A 96 2.15 -7.20 -12.36
CA GLY A 96 0.95 -7.30 -11.54
C GLY A 96 1.10 -6.78 -10.13
N ALA A 97 2.20 -6.12 -9.79
CA ALA A 97 2.41 -5.60 -8.45
C ALA A 97 1.42 -4.48 -8.12
N ILE A 98 0.93 -4.50 -6.88
CA ILE A 98 0.03 -3.46 -6.38
C ILE A 98 0.87 -2.26 -5.92
N TYR A 99 0.44 -1.07 -6.25
CA TYR A 99 1.19 0.13 -5.87
C TYR A 99 0.27 1.30 -5.55
N CYS A 100 0.84 2.28 -4.86
CA CYS A 100 0.21 3.55 -4.57
C CYS A 100 0.82 4.61 -5.50
N LYS A 101 0.03 5.10 -6.46
CA LYS A 101 0.51 6.04 -7.47
C LYS A 101 1.17 7.26 -6.85
N ARG A 102 0.56 7.81 -5.80
CA ARG A 102 1.06 8.99 -5.12
C ARG A 102 2.46 8.78 -4.54
N MET A 103 2.68 7.62 -3.90
CA MET A 103 3.99 7.31 -3.32
C MET A 103 5.04 7.08 -4.38
N VAL A 104 4.66 6.46 -5.49
CA VAL A 104 5.58 6.20 -6.59
C VAL A 104 5.98 7.50 -7.29
N ASP A 105 5.04 8.43 -7.43
CA ASP A 105 5.27 9.69 -8.13
C ASP A 105 6.02 10.73 -7.29
N ASP A 106 6.13 10.54 -5.98
CA ASP A 106 6.83 11.47 -5.09
C ASP A 106 8.36 11.47 -5.30
#